data_25caf3a962f7ee2e92f38d8721ecedbb
#
_entry.id   25caf3a962f7ee2e92f38d8721ecedbb
#
_cell.length_a   1.000
_cell.length_b   1.000
_cell.length_c   1.000
_cell.angle_alpha   90.00
_cell.angle_beta   90.00
_cell.angle_gamma   90.00
#
_symmetry.space_group_name_H-M   'P 1'
#
loop_
_entity.id
_entity.type
_entity.pdbx_description
1 polymer ?
#
loop_
_entity_poly.entity_id
_entity_poly.type
_entity_poly.pdbx_seq_one_letter_code
_entity_poly.pdbx_strand_id
1 'polypeptide(L)'
;MINPSEISEVLKQQLADINSKVSFEETGTVLEVGDGVAHVYGLDNVCANELVEFENGVTGVALNLEESNVGVILLDNVDKVTEGMSVKRTGQIASIPVGEGLLGRVINVLGEPVDGKGPIEGDLIRLPLERKAPGVIFRQPVKQPLQTGIKAVDSMVPIGRGQRELIIGDRQIGKTAIAIDTIINQRQNYEAGKPVYCIYVAIGQKASSVAATVETLRQHGALDYTVVVAATAADSASMRYYSPFAGVAIGEYFRDTGRDALIVYDDLSKQAVAYREISLILKRPSGREAYPGDIFYLHSRLLERAAKIIDNQEVAANMNDLPEPLKPIVKGGGSLTALPIIETQAGDVSAYIPTNVISITDGQIFLETALFNRGIRPAINVGISVSRVGGNAQIKSMKKVAGTLKIDQAQFRELESFTKFGGDIDPVTARVIDKGRKNERLLIQPQYKPQAVEEEVAVIYCGTKGLLENVPVDKVAEFEKLFLQLLHARHQADVLDPIRQGQLTDDITEKITAAAQEIAARYN
;
A
#
# COMPACT_ATOMS: atom_id res chain seq x y z
N MET A 1 -40.39 38.02 55.33
CA MET A 1 -41.12 36.79 54.95
C MET A 1 -40.69 36.44 53.53
N ILE A 2 -40.00 35.36 53.37
CA ILE A 2 -39.54 34.88 52.05
C ILE A 2 -40.75 34.38 51.30
N ASN A 3 -40.96 34.88 50.09
CA ASN A 3 -42.14 34.58 49.26
C ASN A 3 -42.02 33.14 48.69
N PRO A 4 -42.99 32.25 48.91
CA PRO A 4 -42.95 30.87 48.41
C PRO A 4 -42.77 30.74 46.91
N SER A 5 -43.16 31.73 46.13
CA SER A 5 -42.98 31.78 44.67
C SER A 5 -41.51 32.00 44.29
N GLU A 6 -40.76 32.83 45.03
CA GLU A 6 -39.34 33.05 44.75
C GLU A 6 -38.47 31.81 45.07
N ILE A 7 -38.83 31.05 46.11
CA ILE A 7 -38.18 29.78 46.41
C ILE A 7 -38.44 28.77 45.32
N SER A 8 -39.67 28.71 44.79
CA SER A 8 -40.02 27.81 43.69
C SER A 8 -39.32 28.16 42.36
N GLU A 9 -39.10 29.44 42.06
CA GLU A 9 -38.31 29.86 40.90
C GLU A 9 -36.84 29.56 41.03
N VAL A 10 -36.25 29.83 42.16
CA VAL A 10 -34.83 29.50 42.44
C VAL A 10 -34.59 27.99 42.41
N LEU A 11 -35.49 27.19 42.98
CA LEU A 11 -35.43 25.72 42.87
C LEU A 11 -35.62 25.22 41.45
N LYS A 12 -36.51 25.81 40.64
CA LYS A 12 -36.64 25.48 39.21
C LYS A 12 -35.42 25.86 38.42
N GLN A 13 -34.82 27.00 38.69
CA GLN A 13 -33.57 27.45 38.04
C GLN A 13 -32.40 26.56 38.44
N GLN A 14 -32.26 26.18 39.71
CA GLN A 14 -31.23 25.24 40.17
C GLN A 14 -31.45 23.83 39.59
N LEU A 15 -32.68 23.35 39.49
CA LEU A 15 -33.01 22.08 38.84
C LEU A 15 -32.78 22.11 37.31
N ALA A 16 -33.01 23.25 36.66
CA ALA A 16 -32.68 23.44 35.24
C ALA A 16 -31.18 23.50 35.02
N ASP A 17 -30.43 24.17 35.91
CA ASP A 17 -28.95 24.21 35.89
C ASP A 17 -28.34 22.82 36.21
N ILE A 18 -28.92 22.05 37.07
CA ILE A 18 -28.52 20.66 37.35
C ILE A 18 -28.79 19.78 36.13
N ASN A 19 -29.96 19.88 35.50
CA ASN A 19 -30.27 19.12 34.27
C ASN A 19 -29.44 19.56 33.05
N SER A 20 -28.94 20.80 33.01
CA SER A 20 -28.04 21.25 31.94
C SER A 20 -26.57 20.90 32.18
N LYS A 21 -26.17 20.55 33.42
CA LYS A 21 -24.80 20.21 33.80
C LYS A 21 -24.55 18.74 34.08
N VAL A 22 -25.59 17.91 34.15
CA VAL A 22 -25.44 16.47 34.28
C VAL A 22 -25.52 15.88 32.88
N SER A 23 -24.44 15.99 32.12
CA SER A 23 -24.13 14.95 31.15
C SER A 23 -23.83 13.70 31.99
N PHE A 24 -24.73 12.74 32.03
CA PHE A 24 -24.42 11.42 32.58
C PHE A 24 -23.36 10.81 31.67
N GLU A 25 -22.09 11.03 31.99
CA GLU A 25 -21.01 10.27 31.38
C GLU A 25 -21.22 8.82 31.80
N GLU A 26 -21.59 7.99 30.84
CA GLU A 26 -21.76 6.57 31.08
C GLU A 26 -20.39 5.97 31.41
N THR A 27 -20.26 5.44 32.62
CA THR A 27 -19.03 4.87 33.15
C THR A 27 -19.20 3.38 33.36
N GLY A 28 -18.20 2.62 32.94
CA GLY A 28 -18.08 1.20 33.23
C GLY A 28 -16.94 0.91 34.21
N THR A 29 -16.80 -0.36 34.56
CA THR A 29 -15.74 -0.85 35.44
C THR A 29 -15.01 -2.00 34.78
N VAL A 30 -13.68 -2.01 34.84
CA VAL A 30 -12.86 -3.11 34.33
C VAL A 30 -13.06 -4.35 35.21
N LEU A 31 -13.54 -5.44 34.60
CA LEU A 31 -13.70 -6.74 35.27
C LEU A 31 -12.42 -7.56 35.23
N GLU A 32 -11.78 -7.61 34.06
CA GLU A 32 -10.60 -8.41 33.77
C GLU A 32 -9.75 -7.65 32.75
N VAL A 33 -8.43 -7.69 32.89
CA VAL A 33 -7.49 -7.12 31.94
C VAL A 33 -6.32 -8.09 31.73
N GLY A 34 -5.94 -8.28 30.48
CA GLY A 34 -4.79 -9.12 30.11
C GLY A 34 -4.42 -8.94 28.65
N ASP A 35 -3.12 -9.01 28.36
CA ASP A 35 -2.57 -9.01 26.99
C ASP A 35 -3.13 -7.92 26.04
N GLY A 36 -3.39 -6.71 26.60
CA GLY A 36 -3.88 -5.57 25.82
C GLY A 36 -5.39 -5.54 25.58
N VAL A 37 -6.14 -6.40 26.25
CA VAL A 37 -7.61 -6.43 26.20
C VAL A 37 -8.17 -6.24 27.61
N ALA A 38 -9.20 -5.42 27.77
CA ALA A 38 -9.96 -5.25 28.98
C ALA A 38 -11.43 -5.67 28.76
N HIS A 39 -12.01 -6.42 29.68
CA HIS A 39 -13.43 -6.68 29.75
C HIS A 39 -14.07 -5.67 30.69
N VAL A 40 -14.99 -4.87 30.20
CA VAL A 40 -15.60 -3.75 30.92
C VAL A 40 -17.10 -4.01 31.10
N TYR A 41 -17.60 -3.81 32.31
CA TYR A 41 -19.02 -3.88 32.65
C TYR A 41 -19.62 -2.49 32.72
N GLY A 42 -20.89 -2.31 32.32
CA GLY A 42 -21.66 -1.08 32.53
C GLY A 42 -21.55 -0.03 31.44
N LEU A 43 -21.04 -0.38 30.25
CA LEU A 43 -21.05 0.47 29.05
C LEU A 43 -22.18 0.04 28.10
N ASP A 44 -23.44 0.16 28.56
CA ASP A 44 -24.60 -0.44 27.89
C ASP A 44 -24.93 0.20 26.52
N ASN A 45 -24.58 1.48 26.33
CA ASN A 45 -24.86 2.22 25.10
C ASN A 45 -23.62 2.45 24.23
N VAL A 46 -22.48 1.81 24.53
CA VAL A 46 -21.26 1.97 23.72
C VAL A 46 -21.46 1.41 22.32
N CYS A 47 -20.93 2.11 21.32
CA CYS A 47 -20.95 1.64 19.94
C CYS A 47 -19.68 0.83 19.61
N ALA A 48 -19.79 -0.10 18.65
CA ALA A 48 -18.62 -0.78 18.11
C ALA A 48 -17.65 0.24 17.49
N ASN A 49 -16.35 0.08 17.74
CA ASN A 49 -15.28 0.99 17.35
C ASN A 49 -15.32 2.38 18.05
N GLU A 50 -16.09 2.53 19.11
CA GLU A 50 -16.08 3.74 19.94
C GLU A 50 -14.83 3.78 20.81
N LEU A 51 -14.22 4.96 20.92
CA LEU A 51 -13.15 5.22 21.86
C LEU A 51 -13.71 5.27 23.28
N VAL A 52 -13.00 4.65 24.19
CA VAL A 52 -13.24 4.72 25.63
C VAL A 52 -11.98 5.19 26.34
N GLU A 53 -12.15 5.94 27.42
CA GLU A 53 -11.05 6.50 28.21
C GLU A 53 -11.05 5.91 29.62
N PHE A 54 -9.92 5.37 30.02
CA PHE A 54 -9.71 4.85 31.37
C PHE A 54 -9.34 5.99 32.34
N GLU A 55 -9.58 5.80 33.61
CA GLU A 55 -9.33 6.77 34.70
C GLU A 55 -7.93 7.38 34.68
N ASN A 56 -6.95 6.62 34.21
CA ASN A 56 -5.55 7.05 34.14
C ASN A 56 -5.18 7.69 32.76
N GLY A 57 -6.16 7.99 31.90
CA GLY A 57 -5.97 8.59 30.57
C GLY A 57 -5.57 7.61 29.48
N VAL A 58 -5.50 6.31 29.75
CA VAL A 58 -5.29 5.30 28.70
C VAL A 58 -6.53 5.24 27.79
N THR A 59 -6.32 5.11 26.49
CA THR A 59 -7.38 5.02 25.50
C THR A 59 -7.55 3.58 25.02
N GLY A 60 -8.80 3.13 24.90
CA GLY A 60 -9.17 1.85 24.31
C GLY A 60 -10.23 1.99 23.25
N VAL A 61 -10.47 0.92 22.51
CA VAL A 61 -11.54 0.82 21.49
C VAL A 61 -12.46 -0.33 21.84
N ALA A 62 -13.76 -0.07 21.93
CA ALA A 62 -14.80 -1.09 22.11
C ALA A 62 -14.92 -1.94 20.83
N LEU A 63 -14.50 -3.20 20.91
CA LEU A 63 -14.46 -4.08 19.73
C LEU A 63 -15.50 -5.21 19.80
N ASN A 64 -15.74 -5.76 21.00
CA ASN A 64 -16.67 -6.86 21.20
C ASN A 64 -17.78 -6.43 22.15
N LEU A 65 -19.03 -6.39 21.67
CA LEU A 65 -20.19 -6.00 22.46
C LEU A 65 -20.95 -7.27 22.83
N GLU A 66 -20.87 -7.66 24.10
CA GLU A 66 -21.55 -8.82 24.65
C GLU A 66 -22.71 -8.37 25.57
N GLU A 67 -23.62 -9.26 25.88
CA GLU A 67 -24.80 -8.96 26.71
C GLU A 67 -24.41 -8.47 28.13
N SER A 68 -23.31 -8.98 28.67
CA SER A 68 -22.88 -8.69 30.05
C SER A 68 -21.61 -7.85 30.17
N ASN A 69 -20.86 -7.71 29.10
CA ASN A 69 -19.59 -6.97 29.12
C ASN A 69 -19.19 -6.46 27.72
N VAL A 70 -18.24 -5.55 27.70
CA VAL A 70 -17.65 -5.00 26.48
C VAL A 70 -16.18 -5.37 26.44
N GLY A 71 -15.75 -6.04 25.38
CA GLY A 71 -14.36 -6.29 25.09
C GLY A 71 -13.70 -5.05 24.49
N VAL A 72 -12.81 -4.44 25.24
CA VAL A 72 -12.07 -3.22 24.87
C VAL A 72 -10.62 -3.57 24.58
N ILE A 73 -10.13 -3.18 23.41
CA ILE A 73 -8.69 -3.31 23.10
C ILE A 73 -7.97 -2.02 23.46
N LEU A 74 -6.86 -2.14 24.18
CA LEU A 74 -6.06 -1.02 24.63
C LEU A 74 -5.11 -0.57 23.54
N LEU A 75 -5.09 0.72 23.23
CA LEU A 75 -4.23 1.26 22.16
C LEU A 75 -2.84 1.62 22.64
N ASP A 76 -2.70 2.04 23.92
CA ASP A 76 -1.42 2.45 24.49
C ASP A 76 -1.34 2.08 25.98
N ASN A 77 -0.11 2.06 26.52
CA ASN A 77 0.16 1.90 27.97
C ASN A 77 -0.62 0.75 28.63
N VAL A 78 -0.66 -0.40 27.98
CA VAL A 78 -1.41 -1.60 28.38
C VAL A 78 -1.18 -1.97 29.86
N ASP A 79 0.06 -1.84 30.34
CA ASP A 79 0.47 -2.20 31.70
C ASP A 79 -0.11 -1.28 32.79
N LYS A 80 -0.71 -0.16 32.41
CA LYS A 80 -1.26 0.81 33.37
C LYS A 80 -2.72 0.56 33.71
N VAL A 81 -3.42 -0.30 32.99
CA VAL A 81 -4.83 -0.63 33.23
C VAL A 81 -4.91 -1.80 34.20
N THR A 82 -5.75 -1.64 35.25
CA THR A 82 -5.94 -2.66 36.28
C THR A 82 -7.44 -2.96 36.48
N GLU A 83 -7.73 -4.12 37.03
CA GLU A 83 -9.09 -4.50 37.43
C GLU A 83 -9.69 -3.48 38.42
N GLY A 84 -10.96 -3.21 38.32
CA GLY A 84 -11.69 -2.25 39.13
C GLY A 84 -11.56 -0.79 38.67
N MET A 85 -10.72 -0.46 37.68
CA MET A 85 -10.64 0.89 37.13
C MET A 85 -11.95 1.33 36.47
N SER A 86 -12.22 2.63 36.57
CA SER A 86 -13.35 3.27 35.90
C SER A 86 -13.01 3.55 34.44
N VAL A 87 -13.98 3.34 33.56
CA VAL A 87 -13.88 3.57 32.12
C VAL A 87 -15.04 4.43 31.64
N LYS A 88 -14.76 5.47 30.88
CA LYS A 88 -15.75 6.41 30.33
C LYS A 88 -15.94 6.21 28.85
N ARG A 89 -17.20 6.32 28.39
CA ARG A 89 -17.50 6.52 26.97
C ARG A 89 -17.04 7.91 26.52
N THR A 90 -16.49 7.98 25.31
CA THR A 90 -16.17 9.27 24.70
C THR A 90 -17.25 9.74 23.71
N GLY A 91 -18.11 8.84 23.25
CA GLY A 91 -19.08 9.11 22.15
C GLY A 91 -18.40 9.33 20.80
N GLN A 92 -17.10 9.08 20.69
CA GLN A 92 -16.32 9.29 19.47
C GLN A 92 -15.85 7.96 18.91
N ILE A 93 -16.05 7.75 17.62
CA ILE A 93 -15.51 6.60 16.90
C ILE A 93 -13.98 6.77 16.72
N ALA A 94 -13.26 5.67 16.82
CA ALA A 94 -11.82 5.64 16.65
C ALA A 94 -11.40 6.33 15.33
N SER A 95 -10.60 7.38 15.43
CA SER A 95 -10.27 8.28 14.32
C SER A 95 -8.82 8.75 14.41
N ILE A 96 -8.26 9.13 13.26
CA ILE A 96 -6.90 9.64 13.14
C ILE A 96 -6.91 11.06 12.56
N PRO A 97 -6.01 11.96 12.99
CA PRO A 97 -5.81 13.24 12.32
C PRO A 97 -5.18 13.01 10.94
N VAL A 98 -5.72 13.68 9.92
CA VAL A 98 -5.23 13.61 8.54
C VAL A 98 -5.11 15.01 7.95
N GLY A 99 -4.16 15.20 7.05
CA GLY A 99 -3.91 16.47 6.39
C GLY A 99 -2.52 16.50 5.74
N GLU A 100 -2.20 17.59 5.06
CA GLU A 100 -0.90 17.76 4.40
C GLU A 100 0.26 17.90 5.40
N GLY A 101 -0.01 18.33 6.62
CA GLY A 101 1.00 18.43 7.68
C GLY A 101 1.62 17.08 8.09
N LEU A 102 1.02 15.96 7.67
CA LEU A 102 1.58 14.62 7.89
C LEU A 102 2.71 14.27 6.90
N LEU A 103 2.82 14.98 5.77
CA LEU A 103 3.86 14.70 4.77
C LEU A 103 5.26 14.90 5.38
N GLY A 104 6.15 13.97 5.10
CA GLY A 104 7.51 14.00 5.66
C GLY A 104 7.63 13.54 7.11
N ARG A 105 6.53 13.05 7.72
CA ARG A 105 6.48 12.66 9.12
C ARG A 105 6.37 11.13 9.29
N VAL A 106 6.87 10.66 10.43
CA VAL A 106 6.65 9.31 10.92
C VAL A 106 5.74 9.38 12.13
N ILE A 107 4.60 8.71 12.06
CA ILE A 107 3.54 8.74 13.07
C ILE A 107 3.19 7.33 13.55
N ASN A 108 2.58 7.26 14.72
CA ASN A 108 1.93 6.05 15.22
C ASN A 108 0.47 5.96 14.71
N VAL A 109 -0.25 4.94 15.16
CA VAL A 109 -1.65 4.68 14.78
C VAL A 109 -2.63 5.75 15.29
N LEU A 110 -2.27 6.45 16.35
CA LEU A 110 -3.06 7.55 16.93
C LEU A 110 -2.83 8.89 16.20
N GLY A 111 -1.87 8.93 15.26
CA GLY A 111 -1.46 10.14 14.56
C GLY A 111 -0.43 10.97 15.31
N GLU A 112 0.18 10.43 16.36
CA GLU A 112 1.21 11.09 17.13
C GLU A 112 2.58 10.93 16.44
N PRO A 113 3.39 12.00 16.38
CA PRO A 113 4.71 11.93 15.77
C PRO A 113 5.69 11.10 16.62
N VAL A 114 6.39 10.17 15.96
CA VAL A 114 7.43 9.33 16.58
C VAL A 114 8.82 9.59 15.99
N ASP A 115 8.94 10.62 15.15
CA ASP A 115 10.18 11.00 14.45
C ASP A 115 11.06 12.01 15.18
N GLY A 116 10.65 12.46 16.37
CA GLY A 116 11.40 13.44 17.17
C GLY A 116 11.38 14.87 16.62
N LYS A 117 10.57 15.16 15.58
CA LYS A 117 10.50 16.50 14.95
C LYS A 117 9.48 17.45 15.60
N GLY A 118 8.96 17.10 16.79
CA GLY A 118 7.94 17.89 17.47
C GLY A 118 6.51 17.70 16.92
N PRO A 119 5.55 18.52 17.38
CA PRO A 119 4.15 18.43 16.97
C PRO A 119 3.97 18.55 15.46
N ILE A 120 2.87 17.98 14.97
CA ILE A 120 2.48 18.10 13.54
C ILE A 120 1.82 19.47 13.35
N GLU A 121 2.33 20.25 12.42
CA GLU A 121 1.81 21.57 12.08
C GLU A 121 0.80 21.49 10.92
N GLY A 122 -0.12 22.46 10.84
CA GLY A 122 -1.09 22.60 9.76
C GLY A 122 -2.52 22.22 10.17
N ASP A 123 -3.44 22.42 9.23
CA ASP A 123 -4.86 22.12 9.42
C ASP A 123 -5.09 20.61 9.28
N LEU A 124 -5.39 19.96 10.38
CA LEU A 124 -5.70 18.53 10.43
C LEU A 124 -7.19 18.34 10.70
N ILE A 125 -7.81 17.46 9.96
CA ILE A 125 -9.17 16.96 10.21
C ILE A 125 -9.11 15.54 10.74
N ARG A 126 -10.12 15.09 11.48
CA ARG A 126 -10.17 13.71 11.99
C ARG A 126 -11.04 12.85 11.09
N LEU A 127 -10.48 11.72 10.63
CA LEU A 127 -11.22 10.72 9.86
C LEU A 127 -11.30 9.40 10.63
N PRO A 128 -12.44 8.68 10.53
CA PRO A 128 -12.61 7.40 11.19
C PRO A 128 -11.60 6.38 10.64
N LEU A 129 -11.07 5.54 11.51
CA LEU A 129 -10.16 4.44 11.13
C LEU A 129 -10.91 3.42 10.25
N GLU A 130 -12.12 3.06 10.65
CA GLU A 130 -12.98 2.18 9.87
C GLU A 130 -14.07 2.98 9.14
N ARG A 131 -14.18 2.73 7.84
CA ARG A 131 -15.14 3.36 6.94
C ARG A 131 -15.50 2.37 5.83
N LYS A 132 -16.75 2.39 5.38
CA LYS A 132 -17.18 1.59 4.22
C LYS A 132 -16.48 2.07 2.95
N ALA A 133 -16.07 1.12 2.14
CA ALA A 133 -15.50 1.39 0.83
C ALA A 133 -16.49 2.13 -0.09
N PRO A 134 -16.02 2.96 -1.05
CA PRO A 134 -16.88 3.58 -2.04
C PRO A 134 -17.70 2.54 -2.81
N GLY A 135 -19.00 2.76 -2.94
CA GLY A 135 -19.88 1.91 -3.74
C GLY A 135 -19.55 1.95 -5.23
N VAL A 136 -20.16 1.03 -6.00
CA VAL A 136 -19.86 0.85 -7.44
C VAL A 136 -20.09 2.12 -8.25
N ILE A 137 -21.15 2.88 -7.97
CA ILE A 137 -21.50 4.11 -8.71
C ILE A 137 -20.49 5.25 -8.53
N PHE A 138 -19.69 5.21 -7.48
CA PHE A 138 -18.68 6.23 -7.16
C PHE A 138 -17.31 5.92 -7.73
N ARG A 139 -17.15 4.77 -8.38
CA ARG A 139 -15.90 4.32 -8.99
C ARG A 139 -15.90 4.51 -10.49
N GLN A 140 -14.72 4.68 -11.05
CA GLN A 140 -14.50 4.61 -12.49
C GLN A 140 -13.41 3.58 -12.84
N PRO A 141 -13.39 3.07 -14.09
CA PRO A 141 -12.37 2.11 -14.51
C PRO A 141 -10.95 2.67 -14.40
N VAL A 142 -10.03 1.82 -13.97
CA VAL A 142 -8.60 2.12 -13.90
C VAL A 142 -8.02 2.15 -15.32
N LYS A 143 -7.51 3.32 -15.74
CA LYS A 143 -6.92 3.56 -17.09
C LYS A 143 -5.60 4.33 -17.04
N GLN A 144 -5.25 4.89 -15.90
CA GLN A 144 -4.06 5.70 -15.75
C GLN A 144 -2.95 4.85 -15.10
N PRO A 145 -1.75 4.77 -15.70
CA PRO A 145 -0.66 4.00 -15.11
C PRO A 145 -0.14 4.62 -13.81
N LEU A 146 0.25 3.74 -12.88
CA LEU A 146 1.15 4.06 -11.80
C LEU A 146 2.52 3.47 -12.16
N GLN A 147 3.44 4.30 -12.60
CA GLN A 147 4.78 3.84 -12.98
C GLN A 147 5.56 3.46 -11.73
N THR A 148 6.06 2.22 -11.69
CA THR A 148 6.88 1.73 -10.59
C THR A 148 8.36 2.03 -10.78
N GLY A 149 8.77 2.29 -12.02
CA GLY A 149 10.16 2.43 -12.42
C GLY A 149 10.91 1.10 -12.42
N ILE A 150 10.19 -0.01 -12.39
CA ILE A 150 10.76 -1.36 -12.42
C ILE A 150 10.37 -2.02 -13.75
N LYS A 151 11.35 -2.20 -14.62
CA LYS A 151 11.14 -2.73 -15.99
C LYS A 151 10.25 -3.98 -16.04
N ALA A 152 10.49 -4.93 -15.14
CA ALA A 152 9.74 -6.18 -15.09
C ALA A 152 8.27 -5.97 -14.69
N VAL A 153 7.97 -5.02 -13.81
CA VAL A 153 6.61 -4.70 -13.37
C VAL A 153 5.88 -3.91 -14.45
N ASP A 154 6.42 -2.77 -14.83
CA ASP A 154 5.75 -1.82 -15.74
C ASP A 154 5.51 -2.42 -17.14
N SER A 155 6.36 -3.38 -17.56
CA SER A 155 6.18 -4.08 -18.84
C SER A 155 5.23 -5.27 -18.78
N MET A 156 5.29 -6.12 -17.73
CA MET A 156 4.62 -7.43 -17.73
C MET A 156 3.48 -7.57 -16.72
N VAL A 157 3.50 -6.75 -15.64
CA VAL A 157 2.49 -6.76 -14.57
C VAL A 157 2.14 -5.31 -14.18
N PRO A 158 1.67 -4.50 -15.14
CA PRO A 158 1.49 -3.06 -14.93
C PRO A 158 0.43 -2.76 -13.89
N ILE A 159 0.66 -1.69 -13.12
CA ILE A 159 -0.20 -1.21 -12.05
C ILE A 159 -0.88 0.08 -12.48
N GLY A 160 -2.18 0.19 -12.26
CA GLY A 160 -2.96 1.39 -12.51
C GLY A 160 -3.32 2.16 -11.25
N ARG A 161 -3.54 3.46 -11.37
CA ARG A 161 -3.98 4.31 -10.26
C ARG A 161 -5.38 3.94 -9.82
N GLY A 162 -5.50 3.50 -8.56
CA GLY A 162 -6.73 2.96 -7.99
C GLY A 162 -6.83 1.43 -7.98
N GLN A 163 -5.79 0.73 -8.45
CA GLN A 163 -5.69 -0.73 -8.44
C GLN A 163 -5.15 -1.24 -7.10
N ARG A 164 -5.47 -2.49 -6.79
CA ARG A 164 -4.88 -3.25 -5.67
C ARG A 164 -3.98 -4.33 -6.25
N GLU A 165 -2.69 -4.20 -6.13
CA GLU A 165 -1.73 -5.18 -6.63
C GLU A 165 -0.94 -5.79 -5.48
N LEU A 166 -1.08 -7.10 -5.28
CA LEU A 166 -0.43 -7.83 -4.20
C LEU A 166 1.05 -8.07 -4.52
N ILE A 167 1.94 -7.81 -3.57
CA ILE A 167 3.34 -8.24 -3.63
C ILE A 167 3.49 -9.44 -2.68
N ILE A 168 3.78 -10.61 -3.22
CA ILE A 168 3.78 -11.86 -2.46
C ILE A 168 5.06 -12.67 -2.69
N GLY A 169 5.56 -13.32 -1.65
CA GLY A 169 6.73 -14.19 -1.70
C GLY A 169 7.37 -14.41 -0.34
N ASP A 170 8.40 -15.23 -0.30
CA ASP A 170 9.08 -15.61 0.92
C ASP A 170 9.80 -14.43 1.59
N ARG A 171 10.29 -14.67 2.78
CA ARG A 171 10.99 -13.66 3.56
C ARG A 171 12.30 -13.23 2.90
N GLN A 172 12.61 -11.92 2.94
CA GLN A 172 13.88 -11.33 2.48
C GLN A 172 14.22 -11.52 0.98
N ILE A 173 13.24 -11.71 0.11
CA ILE A 173 13.44 -11.83 -1.35
C ILE A 173 13.13 -10.54 -2.14
N GLY A 174 12.98 -9.40 -1.45
CA GLY A 174 12.88 -8.09 -2.10
C GLY A 174 11.46 -7.51 -2.21
N LYS A 175 10.46 -8.01 -1.47
CA LYS A 175 9.08 -7.46 -1.48
C LYS A 175 9.05 -5.97 -1.13
N THR A 176 9.61 -5.61 0.02
CA THR A 176 9.74 -4.21 0.48
C THR A 176 10.51 -3.36 -0.52
N ALA A 177 11.55 -3.91 -1.18
CA ALA A 177 12.33 -3.17 -2.16
C ALA A 177 11.49 -2.71 -3.36
N ILE A 178 10.61 -3.57 -3.89
CA ILE A 178 9.68 -3.20 -4.97
C ILE A 178 8.77 -2.05 -4.54
N ALA A 179 8.23 -2.12 -3.33
CA ALA A 179 7.36 -1.08 -2.79
C ALA A 179 8.10 0.26 -2.61
N ILE A 180 9.31 0.23 -2.07
CA ILE A 180 10.14 1.43 -1.87
C ILE A 180 10.58 2.03 -3.21
N ASP A 181 10.99 1.21 -4.18
CA ASP A 181 11.32 1.69 -5.53
C ASP A 181 10.12 2.36 -6.20
N THR A 182 8.92 1.81 -6.02
CA THR A 182 7.68 2.42 -6.51
C THR A 182 7.42 3.79 -5.87
N ILE A 183 7.66 3.94 -4.56
CA ILE A 183 7.54 5.24 -3.87
C ILE A 183 8.59 6.22 -4.40
N ILE A 184 9.85 5.81 -4.49
CA ILE A 184 10.96 6.66 -4.99
C ILE A 184 10.65 7.16 -6.41
N ASN A 185 10.08 6.31 -7.26
CA ASN A 185 9.75 6.67 -8.65
C ASN A 185 8.68 7.77 -8.77
N GLN A 186 7.87 8.00 -7.74
CA GLN A 186 6.86 9.08 -7.75
C GLN A 186 7.48 10.48 -7.63
N ARG A 187 8.77 10.60 -7.38
CA ARG A 187 9.48 11.88 -7.32
C ARG A 187 9.29 12.71 -8.59
N GLN A 188 9.34 12.10 -9.77
CA GLN A 188 9.13 12.80 -11.05
C GLN A 188 7.73 13.44 -11.13
N ASN A 189 6.70 12.75 -10.63
CA ASN A 189 5.34 13.27 -10.56
C ASN A 189 5.23 14.44 -9.57
N TYR A 190 5.93 14.34 -8.44
CA TYR A 190 5.98 15.39 -7.43
C TYR A 190 6.64 16.66 -7.97
N GLU A 191 7.80 16.55 -8.58
CA GLU A 191 8.54 17.66 -9.20
C GLU A 191 7.78 18.29 -10.38
N ALA A 192 6.96 17.50 -11.10
CA ALA A 192 6.10 17.98 -12.18
C ALA A 192 4.79 18.65 -11.69
N GLY A 193 4.58 18.80 -10.38
CA GLY A 193 3.38 19.41 -9.80
C GLY A 193 2.12 18.55 -9.90
N LYS A 194 2.26 17.24 -10.15
CA LYS A 194 1.18 16.24 -10.18
C LYS A 194 1.50 15.08 -9.22
N PRO A 195 1.63 15.35 -7.91
CA PRO A 195 2.11 14.37 -6.96
C PRO A 195 1.20 13.15 -6.88
N VAL A 196 1.83 12.01 -6.62
CA VAL A 196 1.19 10.82 -6.03
C VAL A 196 1.67 10.79 -4.59
N TYR A 197 0.77 11.08 -3.65
CA TYR A 197 1.10 11.07 -2.24
C TYR A 197 1.23 9.63 -1.74
N CYS A 198 2.30 9.32 -1.04
CA CYS A 198 2.61 7.97 -0.64
C CYS A 198 2.38 7.77 0.85
N ILE A 199 1.82 6.63 1.23
CA ILE A 199 1.66 6.19 2.61
C ILE A 199 2.36 4.85 2.77
N TYR A 200 3.39 4.80 3.60
CA TYR A 200 4.06 3.56 3.93
C TYR A 200 3.67 3.09 5.33
N VAL A 201 2.97 1.97 5.42
CA VAL A 201 2.51 1.39 6.68
C VAL A 201 3.43 0.23 7.06
N ALA A 202 4.26 0.45 8.08
CA ALA A 202 5.14 -0.57 8.65
C ALA A 202 4.39 -1.33 9.76
N ILE A 203 4.11 -2.61 9.53
CA ILE A 203 3.29 -3.44 10.43
C ILE A 203 4.16 -4.51 11.08
N GLY A 204 4.36 -4.43 12.39
CA GLY A 204 5.11 -5.43 13.14
C GLY A 204 6.56 -5.62 12.69
N GLN A 205 7.17 -4.59 12.10
CA GLN A 205 8.57 -4.60 11.70
C GLN A 205 9.49 -4.21 12.88
N LYS A 206 10.77 -4.59 12.80
CA LYS A 206 11.76 -4.11 13.75
C LYS A 206 11.94 -2.60 13.59
N ALA A 207 12.04 -1.87 14.70
CA ALA A 207 12.25 -0.41 14.69
C ALA A 207 13.47 0.00 13.84
N SER A 208 14.57 -0.79 13.88
CA SER A 208 15.74 -0.57 13.03
C SER A 208 15.45 -0.68 11.53
N SER A 209 14.55 -1.58 11.13
CA SER A 209 14.15 -1.73 9.72
C SER A 209 13.29 -0.55 9.27
N VAL A 210 12.38 -0.09 10.12
CA VAL A 210 11.57 1.11 9.85
C VAL A 210 12.46 2.34 9.71
N ALA A 211 13.42 2.53 10.63
CA ALA A 211 14.38 3.62 10.57
C ALA A 211 15.23 3.59 9.28
N ALA A 212 15.70 2.41 8.86
CA ALA A 212 16.44 2.24 7.61
C ALA A 212 15.58 2.60 6.38
N THR A 213 14.31 2.21 6.37
CA THR A 213 13.37 2.56 5.28
C THR A 213 13.13 4.06 5.23
N VAL A 214 12.87 4.71 6.37
CA VAL A 214 12.69 6.17 6.45
C VAL A 214 13.94 6.91 5.95
N GLU A 215 15.12 6.46 6.35
CA GLU A 215 16.39 7.03 5.90
C GLU A 215 16.58 6.85 4.39
N THR A 216 16.24 5.69 3.84
CA THR A 216 16.29 5.45 2.38
C THR A 216 15.36 6.40 1.62
N LEU A 217 14.11 6.57 2.09
CA LEU A 217 13.17 7.52 1.50
C LEU A 217 13.68 8.97 1.57
N ARG A 218 14.29 9.35 2.70
CA ARG A 218 14.87 10.68 2.90
C ARG A 218 16.03 10.94 1.93
N GLN A 219 16.95 9.98 1.80
CA GLN A 219 18.12 10.10 0.91
C GLN A 219 17.74 10.27 -0.56
N HIS A 220 16.61 9.67 -0.98
CA HIS A 220 16.09 9.79 -2.34
C HIS A 220 15.11 10.96 -2.53
N GLY A 221 14.88 11.81 -1.50
CA GLY A 221 13.93 12.91 -1.55
C GLY A 221 12.46 12.46 -1.68
N ALA A 222 12.18 11.20 -1.34
CA ALA A 222 10.84 10.62 -1.41
C ALA A 222 10.02 10.85 -0.14
N LEU A 223 10.66 11.24 0.95
CA LEU A 223 9.98 11.51 2.21
C LEU A 223 9.07 12.74 2.13
N ASP A 224 9.41 13.74 1.30
CA ASP A 224 8.67 14.99 1.18
C ASP A 224 7.20 14.81 0.74
N TYR A 225 6.90 13.74 0.03
CA TYR A 225 5.55 13.37 -0.40
C TYR A 225 5.06 12.06 0.23
N THR A 226 5.72 11.57 1.28
CA THR A 226 5.41 10.31 1.93
C THR A 226 5.08 10.50 3.41
N VAL A 227 4.04 9.80 3.87
CA VAL A 227 3.72 9.63 5.30
C VAL A 227 4.10 8.21 5.70
N VAL A 228 4.78 8.06 6.83
CA VAL A 228 5.11 6.74 7.37
C VAL A 228 4.26 6.49 8.62
N VAL A 229 3.47 5.44 8.61
CA VAL A 229 2.70 4.96 9.77
C VAL A 229 3.43 3.75 10.36
N ALA A 230 3.95 3.88 11.57
CA ALA A 230 4.76 2.83 12.19
C ALA A 230 4.00 2.16 13.34
N ALA A 231 3.86 0.83 13.24
CA ALA A 231 3.50 -0.07 14.33
C ALA A 231 4.57 -1.16 14.38
N THR A 232 5.52 -1.01 15.28
CA THR A 232 6.70 -1.88 15.36
C THR A 232 6.38 -3.23 15.97
N ALA A 233 7.34 -4.15 15.96
CA ALA A 233 7.19 -5.45 16.61
C ALA A 233 7.10 -5.38 18.15
N ALA A 234 7.54 -4.26 18.74
CA ALA A 234 7.45 -4.01 20.18
C ALA A 234 6.09 -3.43 20.59
N ASP A 235 5.30 -2.93 19.63
CA ASP A 235 3.99 -2.35 19.90
C ASP A 235 2.94 -3.45 20.14
N SER A 236 1.84 -3.08 20.79
CA SER A 236 0.74 -3.99 21.10
C SER A 236 0.12 -4.61 19.85
N ALA A 237 -0.58 -5.74 20.02
CA ALA A 237 -1.35 -6.35 18.94
C ALA A 237 -2.39 -5.37 18.38
N SER A 238 -2.98 -4.53 19.23
CA SER A 238 -3.95 -3.49 18.86
C SER A 238 -3.36 -2.47 17.89
N MET A 239 -2.15 -1.98 18.16
CA MET A 239 -1.47 -1.03 17.28
C MET A 239 -1.14 -1.66 15.92
N ARG A 240 -0.65 -2.91 15.92
CA ARG A 240 -0.38 -3.65 14.68
C ARG A 240 -1.66 -3.93 13.89
N TYR A 241 -2.77 -4.17 14.56
CA TYR A 241 -4.08 -4.40 13.93
C TYR A 241 -4.63 -3.14 13.27
N TYR A 242 -4.59 -1.97 13.97
CA TYR A 242 -5.16 -0.73 13.46
C TYR A 242 -4.26 0.05 12.50
N SER A 243 -2.95 -0.23 12.44
CA SER A 243 -2.02 0.54 11.60
C SER A 243 -2.40 0.59 10.11
N PRO A 244 -2.89 -0.48 9.45
CA PRO A 244 -3.37 -0.38 8.08
C PRO A 244 -4.61 0.51 7.93
N PHE A 245 -5.50 0.49 8.92
CA PHE A 245 -6.70 1.34 8.93
C PHE A 245 -6.34 2.82 9.13
N ALA A 246 -5.35 3.12 9.94
CA ALA A 246 -4.79 4.46 10.09
C ALA A 246 -4.18 4.95 8.76
N GLY A 247 -3.37 4.12 8.12
CA GLY A 247 -2.76 4.44 6.84
C GLY A 247 -3.78 4.68 5.72
N VAL A 248 -4.80 3.84 5.61
CA VAL A 248 -5.81 4.00 4.56
C VAL A 248 -6.68 5.24 4.78
N ALA A 249 -6.97 5.62 6.02
CA ALA A 249 -7.69 6.87 6.32
C ALA A 249 -6.91 8.10 5.82
N ILE A 250 -5.58 8.11 5.96
CA ILE A 250 -4.70 9.15 5.41
C ILE A 250 -4.75 9.13 3.87
N GLY A 251 -4.68 7.94 3.26
CA GLY A 251 -4.78 7.79 1.80
C GLY A 251 -6.12 8.26 1.24
N GLU A 252 -7.21 7.99 1.95
CA GLU A 252 -8.55 8.44 1.59
C GLU A 252 -8.70 9.97 1.61
N TYR A 253 -8.02 10.66 2.52
CA TYR A 253 -8.00 12.12 2.53
C TYR A 253 -7.51 12.67 1.19
N PHE A 254 -6.40 12.15 0.66
CA PHE A 254 -5.89 12.57 -0.65
C PHE A 254 -6.82 12.14 -1.78
N ARG A 255 -7.29 10.89 -1.79
CA ARG A 255 -8.22 10.35 -2.79
C ARG A 255 -9.51 11.19 -2.87
N ASP A 256 -10.15 11.43 -1.73
CA ASP A 256 -11.45 12.08 -1.67
C ASP A 256 -11.37 13.60 -1.92
N THR A 257 -10.18 14.18 -1.82
CA THR A 257 -9.90 15.58 -2.23
C THR A 257 -9.42 15.71 -3.69
N GLY A 258 -9.60 14.64 -4.51
CA GLY A 258 -9.33 14.67 -5.95
C GLY A 258 -7.87 14.49 -6.31
N ARG A 259 -7.04 13.95 -5.41
CA ARG A 259 -5.61 13.71 -5.61
C ARG A 259 -5.31 12.23 -5.75
N ASP A 260 -4.14 11.90 -6.27
CA ASP A 260 -3.70 10.52 -6.38
C ASP A 260 -2.85 10.15 -5.17
N ALA A 261 -3.11 8.95 -4.62
CA ALA A 261 -2.34 8.41 -3.51
C ALA A 261 -1.95 6.94 -3.75
N LEU A 262 -0.85 6.55 -3.13
CA LEU A 262 -0.32 5.18 -3.11
C LEU A 262 -0.15 4.76 -1.66
N ILE A 263 -0.71 3.61 -1.29
CA ILE A 263 -0.50 3.02 0.03
C ILE A 263 0.19 1.67 -0.06
N VAL A 264 1.20 1.48 0.76
CA VAL A 264 1.93 0.21 0.92
C VAL A 264 1.64 -0.34 2.31
N TYR A 265 1.23 -1.60 2.39
CA TYR A 265 1.04 -2.32 3.66
C TYR A 265 2.14 -3.37 3.84
N ASP A 266 3.12 -3.10 4.66
CA ASP A 266 4.28 -3.98 4.86
C ASP A 266 4.37 -4.53 6.29
N ASP A 267 3.79 -5.70 6.63
CA ASP A 267 3.00 -6.57 5.77
C ASP A 267 1.65 -6.97 6.44
N LEU A 268 0.67 -7.32 5.62
CA LEU A 268 -0.66 -7.74 6.11
C LEU A 268 -0.65 -9.12 6.77
N SER A 269 0.36 -9.95 6.56
CA SER A 269 0.50 -11.22 7.29
C SER A 269 0.62 -10.97 8.79
N LYS A 270 1.36 -9.94 9.19
CA LYS A 270 1.52 -9.54 10.61
C LYS A 270 0.26 -8.90 11.17
N GLN A 271 -0.50 -8.16 10.36
CA GLN A 271 -1.83 -7.69 10.76
C GLN A 271 -2.75 -8.88 11.07
N ALA A 272 -2.77 -9.89 10.20
CA ALA A 272 -3.58 -11.09 10.39
C ALA A 272 -3.20 -11.82 11.69
N VAL A 273 -1.91 -11.94 12.00
CA VAL A 273 -1.42 -12.54 13.25
C VAL A 273 -1.89 -11.71 14.46
N ALA A 274 -1.78 -10.38 14.41
CA ALA A 274 -2.26 -9.51 15.48
C ALA A 274 -3.77 -9.64 15.70
N TYR A 275 -4.55 -9.72 14.63
CA TYR A 275 -5.99 -9.93 14.71
C TYR A 275 -6.37 -11.30 15.29
N ARG A 276 -5.60 -12.35 14.93
CA ARG A 276 -5.75 -13.69 15.54
C ARG A 276 -5.48 -13.65 17.04
N GLU A 277 -4.41 -12.98 17.47
CA GLU A 277 -4.05 -12.80 18.87
C GLU A 277 -5.18 -12.11 19.65
N ILE A 278 -5.65 -10.95 19.19
CA ILE A 278 -6.78 -10.22 19.79
C ILE A 278 -8.05 -11.09 19.84
N SER A 279 -8.37 -11.79 18.76
CA SER A 279 -9.58 -12.60 18.67
C SER A 279 -9.57 -13.80 19.62
N LEU A 280 -8.41 -14.41 19.85
CA LEU A 280 -8.24 -15.51 20.80
C LEU A 280 -8.40 -15.01 22.25
N ILE A 281 -7.85 -13.84 22.57
CA ILE A 281 -8.01 -13.23 23.92
C ILE A 281 -9.47 -12.87 24.16
N LEU A 282 -10.16 -12.31 23.16
CA LEU A 282 -11.61 -12.03 23.21
C LEU A 282 -12.48 -13.30 23.14
N LYS A 283 -11.88 -14.48 23.18
CA LYS A 283 -12.60 -15.79 23.14
C LYS A 283 -13.53 -15.95 21.94
N ARG A 284 -13.23 -15.27 20.82
CA ARG A 284 -13.97 -15.44 19.57
C ARG A 284 -13.72 -16.84 18.98
N PRO A 285 -14.72 -17.48 18.37
CA PRO A 285 -14.54 -18.80 17.77
C PRO A 285 -13.49 -18.77 16.67
N SER A 286 -12.52 -19.67 16.74
CA SER A 286 -11.44 -19.81 15.78
C SER A 286 -11.77 -20.85 14.71
N GLY A 287 -11.31 -20.59 13.49
CA GLY A 287 -11.41 -21.49 12.33
C GLY A 287 -10.04 -22.05 11.90
N ARG A 288 -9.82 -22.12 10.59
CA ARG A 288 -8.57 -22.63 9.99
C ARG A 288 -7.36 -21.84 10.49
N GLU A 289 -6.29 -22.53 10.87
CA GLU A 289 -5.03 -21.96 11.39
C GLU A 289 -5.24 -21.04 12.61
N ALA A 290 -6.30 -21.31 13.38
CA ALA A 290 -6.73 -20.49 14.54
C ALA A 290 -7.11 -19.04 14.21
N TYR A 291 -7.31 -18.67 12.96
CA TYR A 291 -7.85 -17.37 12.58
C TYR A 291 -9.35 -17.30 12.86
N PRO A 292 -9.88 -16.12 13.24
CA PRO A 292 -11.32 -15.92 13.38
C PRO A 292 -12.04 -16.05 12.03
N GLY A 293 -13.32 -16.40 12.05
CA GLY A 293 -14.10 -16.64 10.82
C GLY A 293 -14.23 -15.42 9.90
N ASP A 294 -14.04 -14.23 10.42
CA ASP A 294 -14.12 -12.94 9.69
C ASP A 294 -12.77 -12.42 9.18
N ILE A 295 -11.71 -13.24 9.20
CA ILE A 295 -10.37 -12.81 8.74
C ILE A 295 -10.37 -12.38 7.27
N PHE A 296 -11.19 -12.98 6.41
CA PHE A 296 -11.37 -12.52 5.03
C PHE A 296 -11.95 -11.10 5.00
N TYR A 297 -12.94 -10.82 5.83
CA TYR A 297 -13.56 -9.51 5.92
C TYR A 297 -12.61 -8.44 6.45
N LEU A 298 -11.65 -8.79 7.32
CA LEU A 298 -10.59 -7.88 7.77
C LEU A 298 -9.85 -7.26 6.58
N HIS A 299 -9.32 -8.10 5.69
CA HIS A 299 -8.53 -7.63 4.55
C HIS A 299 -9.41 -7.08 3.41
N SER A 300 -10.61 -7.63 3.19
CA SER A 300 -11.49 -7.15 2.12
C SER A 300 -12.01 -5.74 2.41
N ARG A 301 -12.49 -5.45 3.65
CA ARG A 301 -12.95 -4.10 4.01
C ARG A 301 -11.84 -3.05 4.01
N LEU A 302 -10.59 -3.46 4.25
CA LEU A 302 -9.41 -2.60 4.13
C LEU A 302 -9.07 -2.32 2.66
N LEU A 303 -8.88 -3.35 1.86
CA LEU A 303 -8.38 -3.25 0.48
C LEU A 303 -9.42 -2.69 -0.49
N GLU A 304 -10.71 -2.93 -0.27
CA GLU A 304 -11.78 -2.34 -1.08
C GLU A 304 -11.86 -0.81 -0.97
N ARG A 305 -11.25 -0.20 0.03
CA ARG A 305 -11.13 1.25 0.16
C ARG A 305 -10.20 1.88 -0.88
N ALA A 306 -9.28 1.09 -1.47
CA ALA A 306 -8.49 1.50 -2.61
C ALA A 306 -9.35 1.49 -3.88
N ALA A 307 -9.45 2.64 -4.56
CA ALA A 307 -10.28 2.81 -5.74
C ALA A 307 -9.88 4.05 -6.54
N LYS A 308 -10.30 4.11 -7.80
CA LYS A 308 -10.35 5.34 -8.60
C LYS A 308 -11.76 5.92 -8.50
N ILE A 309 -11.87 7.13 -7.99
CA ILE A 309 -13.17 7.81 -7.81
C ILE A 309 -13.59 8.44 -9.14
N ILE A 310 -14.90 8.47 -9.36
CA ILE A 310 -15.52 9.08 -10.54
C ILE A 310 -15.14 10.57 -10.66
N ASP A 311 -14.91 11.04 -11.89
CA ASP A 311 -14.55 12.45 -12.16
C ASP A 311 -15.72 13.42 -11.91
N ASN A 312 -16.96 12.92 -11.94
CA ASN A 312 -18.15 13.74 -11.72
C ASN A 312 -18.22 14.21 -10.27
N GLN A 313 -18.08 15.53 -10.06
CA GLN A 313 -18.06 16.17 -8.75
C GLN A 313 -19.37 15.98 -7.95
N GLU A 314 -20.52 16.04 -8.61
CA GLU A 314 -21.83 15.90 -7.93
C GLU A 314 -22.01 14.48 -7.41
N VAL A 315 -21.60 13.48 -8.21
CA VAL A 315 -21.65 12.08 -7.80
C VAL A 315 -20.66 11.80 -6.68
N ALA A 316 -19.44 12.32 -6.79
CA ALA A 316 -18.42 12.15 -5.75
C ALA A 316 -18.83 12.78 -4.40
N ALA A 317 -19.52 13.93 -4.43
CA ALA A 317 -20.01 14.59 -3.22
C ALA A 317 -21.10 13.81 -2.49
N ASN A 318 -21.78 12.89 -3.18
CA ASN A 318 -22.79 12.00 -2.60
C ASN A 318 -22.27 10.61 -2.26
N MET A 319 -20.94 10.43 -2.19
CA MET A 319 -20.33 9.15 -1.86
C MET A 319 -20.84 8.61 -0.52
N ASN A 320 -21.13 7.31 -0.51
CA ASN A 320 -21.57 6.66 0.70
C ASN A 320 -20.55 6.78 1.83
N ASP A 321 -21.04 6.94 3.04
CA ASP A 321 -20.22 6.99 4.26
C ASP A 321 -19.11 8.07 4.24
N LEU A 322 -19.40 9.20 3.54
CA LEU A 322 -18.47 10.33 3.47
C LEU A 322 -18.44 11.07 4.82
N PRO A 323 -17.29 11.12 5.52
CA PRO A 323 -17.18 11.82 6.79
C PRO A 323 -17.53 13.31 6.68
N GLU A 324 -18.20 13.86 7.69
CA GLU A 324 -18.61 15.27 7.73
C GLU A 324 -17.45 16.26 7.41
N PRO A 325 -16.22 16.08 7.97
CA PRO A 325 -15.12 16.99 7.67
C PRO A 325 -14.68 17.00 6.20
N LEU A 326 -14.95 15.92 5.44
CA LEU A 326 -14.60 15.84 4.02
C LEU A 326 -15.65 16.46 3.10
N LYS A 327 -16.91 16.55 3.51
CA LYS A 327 -18.01 17.05 2.66
C LYS A 327 -17.72 18.40 1.98
N PRO A 328 -17.15 19.41 2.67
CA PRO A 328 -16.88 20.71 2.05
C PRO A 328 -15.70 20.71 1.07
N ILE A 329 -14.81 19.71 1.15
CA ILE A 329 -13.55 19.67 0.39
C ILE A 329 -13.44 18.49 -0.59
N VAL A 330 -14.46 17.62 -0.63
CA VAL A 330 -14.46 16.46 -1.53
C VAL A 330 -14.41 16.89 -2.99
N LYS A 331 -13.63 16.16 -3.79
CA LYS A 331 -13.50 16.34 -5.24
C LYS A 331 -13.48 14.97 -5.92
N GLY A 332 -14.05 14.91 -7.12
CA GLY A 332 -13.97 13.73 -7.96
C GLY A 332 -12.59 13.52 -8.58
N GLY A 333 -12.38 12.37 -9.19
CA GLY A 333 -11.20 12.04 -9.99
C GLY A 333 -9.95 11.59 -9.22
N GLY A 334 -9.97 11.58 -7.88
CA GLY A 334 -8.86 11.07 -7.08
C GLY A 334 -8.71 9.55 -7.13
N SER A 335 -7.55 9.05 -6.74
CA SER A 335 -7.28 7.61 -6.66
C SER A 335 -6.51 7.23 -5.40
N LEU A 336 -6.74 6.01 -4.94
CA LEU A 336 -5.92 5.35 -3.93
C LEU A 336 -5.51 3.98 -4.47
N THR A 337 -4.23 3.82 -4.76
CA THR A 337 -3.64 2.56 -5.21
C THR A 337 -3.07 1.82 -4.00
N ALA A 338 -3.33 0.52 -3.88
CA ALA A 338 -2.84 -0.27 -2.76
C ALA A 338 -1.83 -1.33 -3.20
N LEU A 339 -0.71 -1.39 -2.51
CA LEU A 339 0.31 -2.44 -2.62
C LEU A 339 0.40 -3.20 -1.29
N PRO A 340 -0.51 -4.15 -1.04
CA PRO A 340 -0.37 -5.04 0.10
C PRO A 340 0.79 -6.00 -0.10
N ILE A 341 1.54 -6.26 0.97
CA ILE A 341 2.60 -7.26 1.00
C ILE A 341 2.14 -8.44 1.84
N ILE A 342 2.33 -9.65 1.33
CA ILE A 342 2.09 -10.91 2.02
C ILE A 342 3.38 -11.73 2.03
N GLU A 343 3.70 -12.29 3.19
CA GLU A 343 4.82 -13.22 3.36
C GLU A 343 4.34 -14.65 3.21
N THR A 344 5.02 -15.43 2.35
CA THR A 344 4.83 -16.89 2.23
C THR A 344 5.93 -17.63 2.96
N GLN A 345 5.69 -18.92 3.21
CA GLN A 345 6.69 -19.87 3.69
C GLN A 345 6.95 -20.91 2.60
N ALA A 346 8.20 -21.04 2.17
CA ALA A 346 8.61 -21.97 1.12
C ALA A 346 7.80 -21.85 -0.20
N GLY A 347 7.38 -20.62 -0.54
CA GLY A 347 6.60 -20.33 -1.74
C GLY A 347 5.14 -20.83 -1.71
N ASP A 348 4.62 -21.24 -0.55
CA ASP A 348 3.25 -21.76 -0.45
C ASP A 348 2.21 -20.64 -0.54
N VAL A 349 1.64 -20.48 -1.73
CA VAL A 349 0.53 -19.56 -2.01
C VAL A 349 -0.85 -20.14 -1.66
N SER A 350 -0.92 -21.44 -1.31
CA SER A 350 -2.17 -22.12 -0.96
C SER A 350 -2.53 -21.98 0.53
N ALA A 351 -1.65 -21.38 1.33
CA ALA A 351 -1.91 -21.05 2.72
C ALA A 351 -3.11 -20.11 2.85
N TYR A 352 -3.69 -20.03 4.04
CA TYR A 352 -5.00 -19.38 4.25
C TYR A 352 -4.98 -17.88 3.94
N ILE A 353 -4.03 -17.14 4.51
CA ILE A 353 -3.95 -15.68 4.29
C ILE A 353 -3.55 -15.32 2.85
N PRO A 354 -2.52 -15.93 2.23
CA PRO A 354 -2.21 -15.72 0.83
C PRO A 354 -3.41 -15.90 -0.11
N THR A 355 -4.12 -17.02 0.02
CA THR A 355 -5.30 -17.33 -0.81
C THR A 355 -6.38 -16.27 -0.70
N ASN A 356 -6.68 -15.81 0.53
CA ASN A 356 -7.67 -14.77 0.78
C ASN A 356 -7.28 -13.46 0.09
N VAL A 357 -6.04 -12.99 0.25
CA VAL A 357 -5.60 -11.70 -0.29
C VAL A 357 -5.47 -11.75 -1.81
N ILE A 358 -5.01 -12.86 -2.41
CA ILE A 358 -5.01 -13.05 -3.87
C ILE A 358 -6.43 -12.90 -4.45
N SER A 359 -7.46 -13.40 -3.75
CA SER A 359 -8.84 -13.28 -4.22
C SER A 359 -9.41 -11.86 -4.13
N ILE A 360 -8.95 -11.07 -3.16
CA ILE A 360 -9.40 -9.69 -2.94
C ILE A 360 -8.75 -8.70 -3.91
N THR A 361 -7.49 -8.95 -4.30
CA THR A 361 -6.68 -8.03 -5.11
C THR A 361 -6.94 -8.16 -6.61
N ASP A 362 -6.55 -7.15 -7.35
CA ASP A 362 -6.70 -7.07 -8.82
C ASP A 362 -5.50 -7.69 -9.56
N GLY A 363 -4.71 -8.47 -8.88
CA GLY A 363 -3.54 -9.16 -9.38
C GLY A 363 -2.47 -9.33 -8.31
N GLN A 364 -1.37 -9.98 -8.70
CA GLN A 364 -0.23 -10.23 -7.82
C GLN A 364 1.10 -10.20 -8.56
N ILE A 365 2.11 -9.65 -7.90
CA ILE A 365 3.52 -9.77 -8.24
C ILE A 365 4.11 -10.85 -7.34
N PHE A 366 4.39 -12.01 -7.91
CA PHE A 366 4.96 -13.15 -7.19
C PHE A 366 6.48 -13.15 -7.28
N LEU A 367 7.14 -13.11 -6.12
CA LEU A 367 8.60 -13.24 -6.03
C LEU A 367 8.97 -14.69 -5.67
N GLU A 368 9.98 -15.21 -6.34
CA GLU A 368 10.42 -16.61 -6.20
C GLU A 368 11.85 -16.66 -5.66
N THR A 369 12.04 -17.44 -4.58
CA THR A 369 13.34 -17.62 -3.92
C THR A 369 14.40 -18.22 -4.86
N ALA A 370 14.00 -19.14 -5.76
CA ALA A 370 14.92 -19.74 -6.72
C ALA A 370 15.51 -18.70 -7.69
N LEU A 371 14.70 -17.73 -8.17
CA LEU A 371 15.17 -16.64 -9.02
C LEU A 371 16.11 -15.69 -8.25
N PHE A 372 15.73 -15.36 -7.02
CA PHE A 372 16.55 -14.50 -6.15
C PHE A 372 17.95 -15.09 -5.92
N ASN A 373 18.05 -16.37 -5.64
CA ASN A 373 19.31 -17.09 -5.42
C ASN A 373 20.15 -17.21 -6.70
N ARG A 374 19.51 -17.24 -7.88
CA ARG A 374 20.19 -17.16 -9.19
C ARG A 374 20.72 -15.75 -9.52
N GLY A 375 20.45 -14.75 -8.68
CA GLY A 375 20.87 -13.37 -8.92
C GLY A 375 19.93 -12.57 -9.83
N ILE A 376 18.75 -13.09 -10.18
CA ILE A 376 17.72 -12.39 -10.95
C ILE A 376 16.96 -11.51 -9.96
N ARG A 377 17.17 -10.21 -10.02
CA ARG A 377 16.59 -9.22 -9.11
C ARG A 377 16.06 -8.02 -9.88
N PRO A 378 14.76 -7.66 -9.73
CA PRO A 378 13.77 -8.31 -8.84
C PRO A 378 13.43 -9.74 -9.25
N ALA A 379 13.19 -10.60 -8.26
CA ALA A 379 12.98 -12.04 -8.46
C ALA A 379 11.54 -12.38 -8.87
N ILE A 380 10.99 -11.65 -9.83
CA ILE A 380 9.59 -11.75 -10.26
C ILE A 380 9.39 -12.97 -11.15
N ASN A 381 8.51 -13.86 -10.72
CA ASN A 381 8.04 -14.96 -11.56
C ASN A 381 6.89 -14.46 -12.46
N VAL A 382 7.21 -14.18 -13.72
CA VAL A 382 6.24 -13.65 -14.69
C VAL A 382 5.14 -14.63 -15.10
N GLY A 383 5.37 -15.92 -14.91
CA GLY A 383 4.40 -16.99 -15.25
C GLY A 383 3.16 -16.96 -14.35
N ILE A 384 3.36 -16.70 -13.07
CA ILE A 384 2.29 -16.68 -12.07
C ILE A 384 1.94 -15.28 -11.57
N SER A 385 2.69 -14.26 -11.98
CA SER A 385 2.35 -12.87 -11.73
C SER A 385 1.29 -12.40 -12.73
N VAL A 386 0.28 -11.70 -12.24
CA VAL A 386 -0.88 -11.27 -13.03
C VAL A 386 -1.28 -9.85 -12.65
N SER A 387 -1.57 -9.01 -13.64
CA SER A 387 -2.34 -7.77 -13.47
C SER A 387 -3.68 -7.91 -14.21
N ARG A 388 -4.80 -7.79 -13.50
CA ARG A 388 -6.13 -7.86 -14.11
C ARG A 388 -6.50 -6.60 -14.89
N VAL A 389 -5.84 -5.48 -14.62
CA VAL A 389 -5.96 -4.23 -15.40
C VAL A 389 -5.13 -4.34 -16.69
N GLY A 390 -3.94 -4.90 -16.58
CA GLY A 390 -3.07 -5.19 -17.72
C GLY A 390 -2.74 -3.96 -18.55
N GLY A 391 -2.72 -4.09 -19.87
CA GLY A 391 -2.34 -3.03 -20.80
C GLY A 391 -3.20 -1.75 -20.76
N ASN A 392 -4.31 -1.72 -20.01
CA ASN A 392 -5.06 -0.49 -19.77
C ASN A 392 -4.32 0.43 -18.76
N ALA A 393 -3.42 -0.13 -17.96
CA ALA A 393 -2.54 0.59 -17.05
C ALA A 393 -1.16 0.86 -17.65
N GLN A 394 -1.02 0.87 -18.97
CA GLN A 394 0.23 1.18 -19.66
C GLN A 394 0.05 2.37 -20.61
N ILE A 395 1.09 3.20 -20.73
CA ILE A 395 1.15 4.18 -21.81
C ILE A 395 1.22 3.46 -23.16
N LYS A 396 0.75 4.13 -24.23
CA LYS A 396 0.64 3.48 -25.57
C LYS A 396 1.98 2.97 -26.09
N SER A 397 3.08 3.68 -25.85
CA SER A 397 4.43 3.26 -26.24
C SER A 397 4.84 1.97 -25.52
N MET A 398 4.67 1.87 -24.19
CA MET A 398 4.95 0.65 -23.43
C MET A 398 4.10 -0.52 -23.91
N LYS A 399 2.79 -0.32 -24.10
CA LYS A 399 1.88 -1.36 -24.59
C LYS A 399 2.31 -1.96 -25.94
N LYS A 400 2.88 -1.13 -26.84
CA LYS A 400 3.39 -1.59 -28.14
C LYS A 400 4.63 -2.48 -28.02
N VAL A 401 5.56 -2.16 -27.10
CA VAL A 401 6.83 -2.89 -26.99
C VAL A 401 6.75 -4.10 -26.06
N ALA A 402 5.93 -4.02 -25.02
CA ALA A 402 5.83 -5.06 -23.99
C ALA A 402 4.85 -6.19 -24.35
N GLY A 403 4.05 -6.04 -25.40
CA GLY A 403 2.96 -6.96 -25.72
C GLY A 403 3.37 -8.43 -25.89
N THR A 404 4.56 -8.70 -26.40
CA THR A 404 5.08 -10.07 -26.60
C THR A 404 6.02 -10.51 -25.49
N LEU A 405 6.59 -9.57 -24.71
CA LEU A 405 7.66 -9.86 -23.75
C LEU A 405 7.30 -10.94 -22.74
N LYS A 406 6.08 -10.89 -22.19
CA LYS A 406 5.60 -11.88 -21.23
C LYS A 406 5.51 -13.28 -21.84
N ILE A 407 5.04 -13.38 -23.07
CA ILE A 407 4.93 -14.65 -23.82
C ILE A 407 6.34 -15.16 -24.14
N ASP A 408 7.22 -14.29 -24.66
CA ASP A 408 8.62 -14.62 -24.98
C ASP A 408 9.36 -15.16 -23.75
N GLN A 409 9.16 -14.53 -22.58
CA GLN A 409 9.79 -14.97 -21.32
C GLN A 409 9.20 -16.29 -20.78
N ALA A 410 7.90 -16.51 -20.94
CA ALA A 410 7.27 -17.77 -20.56
C ALA A 410 7.78 -18.92 -21.43
N GLN A 411 7.85 -18.73 -22.74
CA GLN A 411 8.37 -19.69 -23.70
C GLN A 411 9.87 -19.98 -23.45
N PHE A 412 10.66 -18.96 -23.18
CA PHE A 412 12.08 -19.11 -22.81
C PHE A 412 12.24 -20.02 -21.59
N ARG A 413 11.49 -19.79 -20.52
CA ARG A 413 11.58 -20.61 -19.29
C ARG A 413 11.20 -22.07 -19.53
N GLU A 414 10.18 -22.31 -20.33
CA GLU A 414 9.78 -23.66 -20.71
C GLU A 414 10.91 -24.36 -21.47
N LEU A 415 11.45 -23.73 -22.49
CA LEU A 415 12.56 -24.26 -23.28
C LEU A 415 13.86 -24.43 -22.46
N GLU A 416 14.18 -23.48 -21.57
CA GLU A 416 15.35 -23.59 -20.68
C GLU A 416 15.23 -24.82 -19.76
N SER A 417 14.03 -25.15 -19.31
CA SER A 417 13.83 -26.34 -18.48
C SER A 417 14.12 -27.64 -19.26
N PHE A 418 13.70 -27.73 -20.51
CA PHE A 418 13.96 -28.88 -21.38
C PHE A 418 15.45 -29.07 -21.69
N THR A 419 16.18 -27.97 -21.89
CA THR A 419 17.62 -28.06 -22.23
C THR A 419 18.49 -28.58 -21.09
N LYS A 420 18.05 -28.45 -19.85
CA LYS A 420 18.75 -29.04 -18.68
C LYS A 420 18.75 -30.58 -18.68
N PHE A 421 17.88 -31.20 -19.45
CA PHE A 421 17.79 -32.67 -19.56
C PHE A 421 18.58 -33.28 -20.73
N GLY A 422 19.39 -32.48 -21.46
CA GLY A 422 20.44 -32.98 -22.36
C GLY A 422 19.97 -33.37 -23.77
N GLY A 423 19.00 -32.68 -24.35
CA GLY A 423 18.62 -32.85 -25.77
C GLY A 423 19.48 -32.02 -26.72
N ASP A 424 19.66 -32.50 -27.96
CA ASP A 424 20.21 -31.69 -29.06
C ASP A 424 19.25 -30.52 -29.35
N ILE A 425 19.80 -29.29 -29.31
CA ILE A 425 19.03 -28.06 -29.50
C ILE A 425 19.18 -27.63 -30.96
N ASP A 426 18.06 -27.54 -31.68
CA ASP A 426 18.06 -26.98 -33.04
C ASP A 426 18.41 -25.48 -33.05
N PRO A 427 18.92 -24.92 -34.15
CA PRO A 427 19.36 -23.53 -34.22
C PRO A 427 18.27 -22.49 -33.94
N VAL A 428 16.98 -22.83 -34.19
CA VAL A 428 15.87 -21.92 -33.94
C VAL A 428 15.59 -21.84 -32.46
N THR A 429 15.51 -22.99 -31.78
CA THR A 429 15.37 -23.07 -30.33
C THR A 429 16.53 -22.39 -29.60
N ALA A 430 17.76 -22.56 -30.09
CA ALA A 430 18.94 -21.91 -29.55
C ALA A 430 18.85 -20.36 -29.59
N ARG A 431 18.33 -19.79 -30.68
CA ARG A 431 18.09 -18.34 -30.80
C ARG A 431 17.02 -17.84 -29.83
N VAL A 432 15.93 -18.59 -29.66
CA VAL A 432 14.86 -18.24 -28.69
C VAL A 432 15.41 -18.22 -27.26
N ILE A 433 16.24 -19.20 -26.92
CA ILE A 433 16.89 -19.29 -25.59
C ILE A 433 17.88 -18.13 -25.40
N ASP A 434 18.70 -17.82 -26.37
CA ASP A 434 19.66 -16.71 -26.30
C ASP A 434 18.94 -15.36 -26.13
N LYS A 435 17.90 -15.09 -26.96
CA LYS A 435 17.05 -13.91 -26.82
C LYS A 435 16.40 -13.84 -25.43
N GLY A 436 15.87 -14.95 -24.94
CA GLY A 436 15.25 -15.03 -23.63
C GLY A 436 16.19 -14.72 -22.46
N ARG A 437 17.42 -15.26 -22.52
CA ARG A 437 18.48 -14.96 -21.55
C ARG A 437 18.89 -13.49 -21.55
N LYS A 438 19.03 -12.90 -22.73
CA LYS A 438 19.37 -11.47 -22.86
C LYS A 438 18.23 -10.59 -22.33
N ASN A 439 16.98 -10.92 -22.60
CA ASN A 439 15.83 -10.23 -22.05
C ASN A 439 15.75 -10.39 -20.51
N GLU A 440 16.04 -11.57 -19.97
CA GLU A 440 16.12 -11.77 -18.52
C GLU A 440 17.19 -10.89 -17.89
N ARG A 441 18.35 -10.73 -18.55
CA ARG A 441 19.41 -9.83 -18.08
C ARG A 441 19.04 -8.35 -18.17
N LEU A 442 18.31 -7.92 -19.21
CA LEU A 442 17.77 -6.57 -19.32
C LEU A 442 16.79 -6.22 -18.19
N LEU A 443 16.02 -7.20 -17.73
CA LEU A 443 15.03 -7.01 -16.68
C LEU A 443 15.65 -6.95 -15.26
N ILE A 444 16.91 -7.32 -15.10
CA ILE A 444 17.65 -7.16 -13.85
C ILE A 444 17.89 -5.68 -13.59
N GLN A 445 17.55 -5.25 -12.38
CA GLN A 445 17.63 -3.85 -11.98
C GLN A 445 18.14 -3.76 -10.53
N PRO A 446 19.11 -2.88 -10.25
CA PRO A 446 19.59 -2.66 -8.89
C PRO A 446 18.52 -1.97 -8.05
N GLN A 447 18.50 -2.28 -6.77
CA GLN A 447 17.62 -1.70 -5.77
C GLN A 447 17.81 -0.18 -5.64
N TYR A 448 16.74 0.56 -5.42
CA TYR A 448 16.71 2.02 -5.24
C TYR A 448 17.19 2.81 -6.47
N LYS A 449 16.99 2.24 -7.64
CA LYS A 449 17.31 2.88 -8.93
C LYS A 449 16.17 2.65 -9.92
N PRO A 450 14.98 3.22 -9.64
CA PRO A 450 13.88 3.17 -10.59
C PRO A 450 14.27 3.90 -11.88
N GLN A 451 13.77 3.41 -13.01
CA GLN A 451 14.00 4.00 -14.34
C GLN A 451 12.77 4.79 -14.80
N ALA A 452 13.03 5.80 -15.62
CA ALA A 452 11.94 6.54 -16.26
C ALA A 452 11.28 5.68 -17.35
N VAL A 453 9.97 5.82 -17.53
CA VAL A 453 9.20 4.96 -18.44
C VAL A 453 9.68 5.02 -19.89
N GLU A 454 10.19 6.16 -20.35
CA GLU A 454 10.76 6.31 -21.68
C GLU A 454 12.06 5.50 -21.87
N GLU A 455 12.88 5.41 -20.81
CA GLU A 455 14.08 4.57 -20.79
C GLU A 455 13.71 3.09 -20.80
N GLU A 456 12.73 2.70 -19.99
CA GLU A 456 12.21 1.33 -19.97
C GLU A 456 11.70 0.90 -21.32
N VAL A 457 10.88 1.73 -22.00
CA VAL A 457 10.35 1.44 -23.33
C VAL A 457 11.47 1.25 -24.35
N ALA A 458 12.47 2.12 -24.35
CA ALA A 458 13.60 2.03 -25.29
C ALA A 458 14.41 0.75 -25.07
N VAL A 459 14.69 0.40 -23.82
CA VAL A 459 15.47 -0.81 -23.44
C VAL A 459 14.68 -2.07 -23.79
N ILE A 460 13.39 -2.13 -23.45
CA ILE A 460 12.52 -3.27 -23.75
C ILE A 460 12.34 -3.47 -25.27
N TYR A 461 12.28 -2.37 -26.03
CA TYR A 461 12.26 -2.43 -27.48
C TYR A 461 13.49 -3.16 -28.02
N CYS A 462 14.69 -2.85 -27.53
CA CYS A 462 15.91 -3.54 -27.94
C CYS A 462 15.84 -5.05 -27.71
N GLY A 463 15.33 -5.47 -26.55
CA GLY A 463 15.19 -6.88 -26.21
C GLY A 463 14.14 -7.61 -27.05
N THR A 464 12.95 -7.02 -27.19
CA THR A 464 11.85 -7.65 -27.96
C THR A 464 12.12 -7.73 -29.44
N LYS A 465 12.84 -6.76 -30.01
CA LYS A 465 13.22 -6.75 -31.45
C LYS A 465 14.52 -7.49 -31.75
N GLY A 466 15.16 -8.12 -30.76
CA GLY A 466 16.37 -8.92 -30.96
C GLY A 466 17.61 -8.10 -31.32
N LEU A 467 17.65 -6.79 -31.00
CA LEU A 467 18.80 -5.92 -31.31
C LEU A 467 20.06 -6.24 -30.49
N LEU A 468 19.95 -7.20 -29.57
CA LEU A 468 21.04 -7.69 -28.71
C LEU A 468 21.74 -8.95 -29.28
N GLU A 469 21.43 -9.39 -30.52
CA GLU A 469 21.94 -10.66 -31.07
C GLU A 469 23.47 -10.78 -30.93
N ASN A 470 24.21 -9.72 -31.19
CA ASN A 470 25.68 -9.69 -31.13
C ASN A 470 26.25 -9.29 -29.76
N VAL A 471 25.39 -9.00 -28.79
CA VAL A 471 25.84 -8.60 -27.44
C VAL A 471 25.96 -9.83 -26.55
N PRO A 472 27.15 -10.12 -25.96
CA PRO A 472 27.29 -11.21 -24.98
C PRO A 472 26.38 -11.01 -23.76
N VAL A 473 25.84 -12.11 -23.21
CA VAL A 473 24.87 -12.08 -22.10
C VAL A 473 25.43 -11.35 -20.87
N ASP A 474 26.73 -11.48 -20.58
CA ASP A 474 27.43 -10.80 -19.46
C ASP A 474 27.63 -9.30 -19.73
N LYS A 475 27.53 -8.84 -20.97
CA LYS A 475 27.69 -7.45 -21.40
C LYS A 475 26.39 -6.67 -21.56
N VAL A 476 25.25 -7.32 -21.39
CA VAL A 476 23.92 -6.70 -21.57
C VAL A 476 23.73 -5.47 -20.66
N ALA A 477 24.16 -5.52 -19.41
CA ALA A 477 24.08 -4.37 -18.50
C ALA A 477 24.96 -3.19 -18.91
N GLU A 478 26.15 -3.48 -19.47
CA GLU A 478 27.04 -2.45 -20.03
C GLU A 478 26.43 -1.83 -21.28
N PHE A 479 25.86 -2.67 -22.17
CA PHE A 479 25.13 -2.20 -23.33
C PHE A 479 23.98 -1.27 -22.93
N GLU A 480 23.12 -1.65 -21.99
CA GLU A 480 22.00 -0.84 -21.51
C GLU A 480 22.48 0.55 -21.05
N LYS A 481 23.52 0.59 -20.24
CA LYS A 481 24.09 1.85 -19.74
C LYS A 481 24.58 2.76 -20.88
N LEU A 482 25.35 2.22 -21.81
CA LEU A 482 25.89 2.99 -22.94
C LEU A 482 24.79 3.44 -23.90
N PHE A 483 23.81 2.59 -24.14
CA PHE A 483 22.66 2.88 -24.98
C PHE A 483 21.81 4.04 -24.42
N LEU A 484 21.47 4.00 -23.13
CA LEU A 484 20.74 5.08 -22.48
C LEU A 484 21.54 6.39 -22.46
N GLN A 485 22.85 6.34 -22.22
CA GLN A 485 23.72 7.52 -22.30
C GLN A 485 23.70 8.13 -23.71
N LEU A 486 23.72 7.32 -24.75
CA LEU A 486 23.63 7.79 -26.14
C LEU A 486 22.28 8.46 -26.42
N LEU A 487 21.16 7.84 -25.98
CA LEU A 487 19.83 8.41 -26.15
C LEU A 487 19.67 9.75 -25.42
N HIS A 488 20.13 9.85 -24.19
CA HIS A 488 20.10 11.14 -23.46
C HIS A 488 20.96 12.22 -24.12
N ALA A 489 22.13 11.84 -24.65
CA ALA A 489 23.05 12.81 -25.23
C ALA A 489 22.59 13.33 -26.62
N ARG A 490 21.92 12.50 -27.44
CA ARG A 490 21.62 12.83 -28.83
C ARG A 490 20.14 12.82 -29.18
N HIS A 491 19.33 12.08 -28.42
CA HIS A 491 17.93 11.75 -28.78
C HIS A 491 16.93 12.04 -27.67
N GLN A 492 17.22 12.99 -26.77
CA GLN A 492 16.31 13.33 -25.69
C GLN A 492 14.97 13.86 -26.24
N ALA A 493 15.02 14.88 -27.10
CA ALA A 493 13.83 15.58 -27.60
C ALA A 493 13.07 14.83 -28.70
N ASP A 494 13.77 14.00 -29.48
CA ASP A 494 13.20 13.34 -30.66
C ASP A 494 12.88 11.85 -30.46
N VAL A 495 13.33 11.24 -29.36
CA VAL A 495 13.02 9.86 -28.98
C VAL A 495 12.43 9.77 -27.59
N LEU A 496 13.14 10.17 -26.53
CA LEU A 496 12.71 9.94 -25.16
C LEU A 496 11.46 10.73 -24.78
N ASP A 497 11.41 12.03 -25.05
CA ASP A 497 10.26 12.87 -24.69
C ASP A 497 8.96 12.46 -25.42
N PRO A 498 8.95 12.12 -26.73
CA PRO A 498 7.77 11.55 -27.39
C PRO A 498 7.34 10.19 -26.81
N ILE A 499 8.28 9.31 -26.46
CA ILE A 499 7.97 8.03 -25.81
C ILE A 499 7.25 8.25 -24.49
N ARG A 500 7.72 9.18 -23.64
CA ARG A 500 7.08 9.57 -22.38
C ARG A 500 5.62 10.01 -22.59
N GLN A 501 5.32 10.66 -23.71
CA GLN A 501 3.97 11.07 -24.12
C GLN A 501 3.16 9.92 -24.72
N GLY A 502 3.69 8.71 -24.79
CA GLY A 502 3.04 7.52 -25.34
C GLY A 502 3.15 7.40 -26.85
N GLN A 503 3.98 8.20 -27.51
CA GLN A 503 4.22 8.13 -28.95
C GLN A 503 5.33 7.11 -29.26
N LEU A 504 5.09 6.27 -30.25
CA LEU A 504 6.09 5.35 -30.80
C LEU A 504 5.82 5.22 -32.29
N THR A 505 6.43 6.12 -33.07
CA THR A 505 6.36 6.17 -34.54
C THR A 505 7.48 5.37 -35.17
N ASP A 506 7.40 5.12 -36.50
CA ASP A 506 8.45 4.40 -37.21
C ASP A 506 9.78 5.16 -37.19
N ASP A 507 9.78 6.50 -37.29
CA ASP A 507 10.97 7.35 -37.15
C ASP A 507 11.65 7.16 -35.78
N ILE A 508 10.86 7.10 -34.68
CA ILE A 508 11.40 6.85 -33.33
C ILE A 508 12.03 5.46 -33.25
N THR A 509 11.34 4.44 -33.80
CA THR A 509 11.85 3.07 -33.77
C THR A 509 13.12 2.88 -34.63
N GLU A 510 13.23 3.58 -35.76
CA GLU A 510 14.44 3.60 -36.59
C GLU A 510 15.62 4.22 -35.83
N LYS A 511 15.41 5.35 -35.13
CA LYS A 511 16.45 6.00 -34.30
C LYS A 511 16.90 5.12 -33.14
N ILE A 512 15.96 4.46 -32.44
CA ILE A 512 16.27 3.48 -31.37
C ILE A 512 17.13 2.35 -31.96
N THR A 513 16.73 1.82 -33.11
CA THR A 513 17.42 0.71 -33.77
C THR A 513 18.84 1.13 -34.19
N ALA A 514 19.00 2.31 -34.80
CA ALA A 514 20.31 2.83 -35.18
C ALA A 514 21.24 3.05 -33.96
N ALA A 515 20.71 3.63 -32.89
CA ALA A 515 21.45 3.83 -31.64
C ALA A 515 21.86 2.49 -30.99
N ALA A 516 20.97 1.50 -30.98
CA ALA A 516 21.26 0.17 -30.46
C ALA A 516 22.34 -0.55 -31.28
N GLN A 517 22.28 -0.46 -32.60
CA GLN A 517 23.28 -1.04 -33.51
C GLN A 517 24.65 -0.38 -33.36
N GLU A 518 24.71 0.96 -33.18
CA GLU A 518 25.94 1.69 -32.91
C GLU A 518 26.66 1.16 -31.66
N ILE A 519 25.90 0.88 -30.60
CA ILE A 519 26.48 0.34 -29.37
C ILE A 519 26.80 -1.16 -29.51
N ALA A 520 25.92 -1.96 -30.13
CA ALA A 520 26.13 -3.39 -30.34
C ALA A 520 27.39 -3.68 -31.18
N ALA A 521 27.70 -2.82 -32.14
CA ALA A 521 28.92 -2.93 -32.96
C ALA A 521 30.24 -2.91 -32.17
N ARG A 522 30.23 -2.47 -30.90
CA ARG A 522 31.42 -2.48 -30.01
C ARG A 522 31.75 -3.88 -29.47
N TYR A 523 30.84 -4.83 -29.62
CA TYR A 523 30.99 -6.20 -29.12
C TYR A 523 31.25 -7.23 -30.23
N ASN A 524 31.39 -6.77 -31.49
CA ASN A 524 31.72 -7.60 -32.65
C ASN A 524 33.23 -7.85 -32.75
#